data_b0e073156adc63620d114fc26c7fe960
#
_entry.id   b0e073156adc63620d114fc26c7fe960
#
_cell.length_a   1.000
_cell.length_b   1.000
_cell.length_c   1.000
_cell.angle_alpha   90.00
_cell.angle_beta   90.00
_cell.angle_gamma   90.00
#
_symmetry.space_group_name_H-M   'P 1'
#
loop_
_entity.id
_entity.type
_entity.pdbx_description
1 polymer ?
#
loop_
_entity_poly.entity_id
_entity_poly.type
_entity_poly.pdbx_seq_one_letter_code
_entity_poly.pdbx_strand_id
1 'polypeptide(L)'
;MKKRINLRLILIAGIAVIVTMICMTGIYYKLFQGQVRKDLQINARLLSDTGLFDDSDNTNVSLSEYYEVGEDLRVTWIAKDGTVLFDNDLDISQLPNHKNRPEVKKALFQGEGESVRRSDTMQMDNYYYALRLENGTVIRVATQARSVYSVFLAASPFVILILILIVSICIVLAHFLTKQLLHPIERLAENMEDTIEEPVYKELVPFVNTIRKQHENILMAAKVRQDFTANVSHELKTPLTAISGYAELIENHMVDPEQETRFALEIQQNATRLLSLINDIIRLSELDSGEDSLLCFEQVDLDEVAGTCVKNLQMNAQKRNVTLYYEGVSCMLRADRGMISELVENLCQNAIRYNNEGGEVHVRVYYEKGQPMLSVADNGIGIPKDQQERIFERFYRVDKSRSKQTGGTGLGLAIVKHIVELHDAVLHLESEPGKGTTITVAF
;
A
#
# COMPACT_ATOMS: atom_id res chain seq x y z
N MET A 1 -10.52 -6.74 -10.37
CA MET A 1 -9.22 -7.24 -9.88
C MET A 1 -9.16 -8.77 -9.94
N LYS A 2 -10.11 -9.52 -9.38
CA LYS A 2 -10.21 -11.01 -9.38
C LYS A 2 -9.96 -11.67 -10.74
N LYS A 3 -10.64 -11.24 -11.82
CA LYS A 3 -10.48 -11.82 -13.17
C LYS A 3 -9.06 -11.68 -13.73
N ARG A 4 -8.37 -10.57 -13.45
CA ARG A 4 -6.99 -10.34 -13.94
C ARG A 4 -5.95 -11.18 -13.19
N ILE A 5 -6.15 -11.41 -11.89
CA ILE A 5 -5.26 -12.25 -11.09
C ILE A 5 -5.39 -13.70 -11.51
N ASN A 6 -6.62 -14.22 -11.61
CA ASN A 6 -6.89 -15.58 -12.06
C ASN A 6 -6.34 -15.83 -13.48
N LEU A 7 -6.54 -14.90 -14.41
CA LEU A 7 -6.02 -15.02 -15.78
C LEU A 7 -4.49 -15.11 -15.80
N ARG A 8 -3.80 -14.29 -15.00
CA ARG A 8 -2.32 -14.32 -14.91
C ARG A 8 -1.81 -15.62 -14.32
N LEU A 9 -2.45 -16.14 -13.26
CA LEU A 9 -2.08 -17.44 -12.65
C LEU A 9 -2.25 -18.59 -13.63
N ILE A 10 -3.38 -18.64 -14.36
CA ILE A 10 -3.64 -19.65 -15.39
C ILE A 10 -2.61 -19.57 -16.51
N LEU A 11 -2.26 -18.36 -16.95
CA LEU A 11 -1.27 -18.14 -18.01
C LEU A 11 0.14 -18.59 -17.59
N ILE A 12 0.56 -18.27 -16.36
CA ILE A 12 1.85 -18.72 -15.81
C ILE A 12 1.89 -20.24 -15.71
N ALA A 13 0.82 -20.87 -15.18
CA ALA A 13 0.73 -22.32 -15.10
C ALA A 13 0.76 -22.98 -16.49
N GLY A 14 0.04 -22.43 -17.46
CA GLY A 14 0.06 -22.91 -18.84
C GLY A 14 1.44 -22.85 -19.49
N ILE A 15 2.15 -21.71 -19.33
CA ILE A 15 3.53 -21.58 -19.85
C ILE A 15 4.47 -22.58 -19.16
N ALA A 16 4.38 -22.74 -17.84
CA ALA A 16 5.22 -23.68 -17.11
C ALA A 16 5.03 -25.12 -17.60
N VAL A 17 3.79 -25.55 -17.84
CA VAL A 17 3.47 -26.89 -18.38
C VAL A 17 4.04 -27.05 -19.78
N ILE A 18 3.89 -26.07 -20.68
CA ILE A 18 4.42 -26.14 -22.04
C ILE A 18 5.95 -26.25 -22.04
N VAL A 19 6.63 -25.41 -21.22
CA VAL A 19 8.08 -25.45 -21.09
C VAL A 19 8.56 -26.81 -20.57
N THR A 20 7.91 -27.31 -19.51
CA THR A 20 8.26 -28.62 -18.93
C THR A 20 8.08 -29.75 -19.97
N MET A 21 7.00 -29.71 -20.76
CA MET A 21 6.74 -30.71 -21.81
C MET A 21 7.84 -30.67 -22.88
N ILE A 22 8.24 -29.51 -23.36
CA ILE A 22 9.33 -29.35 -24.36
C ILE A 22 10.64 -29.90 -23.79
N CYS A 23 11.00 -29.54 -22.57
CA CYS A 23 12.21 -30.03 -21.90
C CYS A 23 12.19 -31.54 -21.72
N MET A 24 11.08 -32.11 -21.26
CA MET A 24 10.92 -33.56 -21.05
C MET A 24 11.04 -34.33 -22.33
N THR A 25 10.43 -33.85 -23.44
CA THR A 25 10.55 -34.45 -24.76
C THR A 25 12.01 -34.44 -25.25
N GLY A 26 12.72 -33.35 -25.06
CA GLY A 26 14.14 -33.25 -25.44
C GLY A 26 15.04 -34.19 -24.64
N ILE A 27 14.80 -34.33 -23.33
CA ILE A 27 15.55 -35.27 -22.47
C ILE A 27 15.24 -36.71 -22.86
N TYR A 28 13.97 -37.06 -23.04
CA TYR A 28 13.57 -38.40 -23.44
C TYR A 28 14.20 -38.80 -24.78
N TYR A 29 14.22 -37.90 -25.77
CA TYR A 29 14.85 -38.12 -27.06
C TYR A 29 16.34 -38.49 -26.94
N LYS A 30 17.09 -37.71 -26.14
CA LYS A 30 18.52 -38.00 -25.93
C LYS A 30 18.76 -39.33 -25.21
N LEU A 31 17.97 -39.63 -24.19
CA LEU A 31 18.08 -40.89 -23.44
C LEU A 31 17.78 -42.08 -24.34
N PHE A 32 16.69 -42.00 -25.13
CA PHE A 32 16.29 -43.04 -26.05
C PHE A 32 17.37 -43.32 -27.11
N GLN A 33 17.89 -42.28 -27.77
CA GLN A 33 19.00 -42.45 -28.72
C GLN A 33 20.22 -43.06 -28.06
N GLY A 34 20.56 -42.66 -26.86
CA GLY A 34 21.66 -43.22 -26.09
C GLY A 34 21.49 -44.71 -25.79
N GLN A 35 20.25 -45.11 -25.45
CA GLN A 35 19.91 -46.51 -25.15
C GLN A 35 20.02 -47.36 -26.41
N VAL A 36 19.38 -46.96 -27.51
CA VAL A 36 19.42 -47.71 -28.79
C VAL A 36 20.87 -47.90 -29.28
N ARG A 37 21.69 -46.84 -29.19
CA ARG A 37 23.11 -46.88 -29.54
C ARG A 37 23.85 -47.93 -28.70
N LYS A 38 23.63 -47.92 -27.38
CA LYS A 38 24.30 -48.84 -26.45
C LYS A 38 23.91 -50.30 -26.73
N ASP A 39 22.63 -50.53 -27.01
CA ASP A 39 22.11 -51.86 -27.33
C ASP A 39 22.70 -52.37 -28.63
N LEU A 40 22.79 -51.57 -29.69
CA LEU A 40 23.45 -51.94 -30.95
C LEU A 40 24.94 -52.21 -30.74
N GLN A 41 25.64 -51.45 -29.93
CA GLN A 41 27.07 -51.63 -29.62
C GLN A 41 27.29 -52.96 -28.88
N ILE A 42 26.42 -53.29 -27.90
CA ILE A 42 26.51 -54.54 -27.14
C ILE A 42 26.26 -55.72 -28.10
N ASN A 43 25.21 -55.65 -28.92
CA ASN A 43 24.89 -56.70 -29.88
C ASN A 43 26.03 -56.91 -30.91
N ALA A 44 26.60 -55.84 -31.45
CA ALA A 44 27.74 -55.96 -32.40
C ALA A 44 28.94 -56.60 -31.74
N ARG A 45 29.27 -56.31 -30.49
CA ARG A 45 30.37 -56.92 -29.74
C ARG A 45 30.10 -58.40 -29.43
N LEU A 46 28.90 -58.70 -28.96
CA LEU A 46 28.51 -60.08 -28.69
C LEU A 46 28.64 -60.93 -29.97
N LEU A 47 28.21 -60.41 -31.12
CA LEU A 47 28.35 -61.05 -32.41
C LEU A 47 29.83 -61.23 -32.82
N SER A 48 30.67 -60.23 -32.57
CA SER A 48 32.15 -60.32 -32.78
C SER A 48 32.77 -61.44 -31.96
N ASP A 49 32.37 -61.58 -30.69
CA ASP A 49 32.92 -62.52 -29.73
C ASP A 49 32.52 -63.99 -30.01
N THR A 50 31.53 -64.20 -30.83
CA THR A 50 31.06 -65.59 -31.21
C THR A 50 32.02 -66.26 -32.14
N GLY A 51 32.94 -65.54 -32.81
CA GLY A 51 33.88 -66.07 -33.80
C GLY A 51 33.23 -66.56 -35.12
N LEU A 52 31.92 -66.42 -35.27
CA LEU A 52 31.13 -66.85 -36.43
C LEU A 52 31.47 -66.11 -37.74
N PHE A 53 32.10 -64.93 -37.63
CA PHE A 53 32.45 -64.04 -38.74
C PHE A 53 33.94 -64.00 -39.02
N ASP A 54 34.77 -64.98 -38.48
CA ASP A 54 36.22 -64.96 -38.63
C ASP A 54 36.68 -65.64 -39.90
N ASP A 55 35.94 -66.61 -40.48
CA ASP A 55 36.32 -67.38 -41.61
C ASP A 55 35.48 -67.07 -42.84
N SER A 56 36.03 -66.41 -43.85
CA SER A 56 35.40 -66.00 -45.08
C SER A 56 34.98 -67.10 -46.03
N ASP A 57 35.48 -68.34 -45.84
CA ASP A 57 35.20 -69.49 -46.72
C ASP A 57 33.87 -70.25 -46.31
N ASN A 58 33.31 -69.93 -45.16
CA ASN A 58 32.14 -70.63 -44.60
C ASN A 58 30.83 -69.91 -44.81
N THR A 59 30.60 -69.23 -45.92
CA THR A 59 29.64 -68.19 -46.12
C THR A 59 28.16 -68.69 -46.34
N ASN A 60 27.85 -69.96 -46.45
CA ASN A 60 26.50 -70.29 -47.03
C ASN A 60 25.57 -71.22 -46.25
N VAL A 61 25.91 -71.82 -45.15
CA VAL A 61 24.97 -72.79 -44.54
C VAL A 61 24.80 -72.67 -43.04
N SER A 62 25.78 -72.16 -42.31
CA SER A 62 25.72 -72.23 -40.83
C SER A 62 25.16 -70.98 -40.15
N LEU A 63 25.13 -69.84 -40.82
CA LEU A 63 24.63 -68.57 -40.18
C LEU A 63 23.12 -68.44 -40.10
N SER A 64 22.38 -68.98 -41.06
CA SER A 64 20.91 -68.94 -41.07
C SER A 64 20.28 -69.94 -40.09
N GLU A 65 20.95 -71.01 -39.72
CA GLU A 65 20.47 -72.04 -38.79
C GLU A 65 20.75 -71.70 -37.31
N TYR A 66 21.77 -70.91 -37.05
CA TYR A 66 22.21 -70.56 -35.67
C TYR A 66 21.65 -69.22 -35.10
N TYR A 67 21.03 -68.43 -35.96
CA TYR A 67 20.57 -67.10 -35.52
C TYR A 67 19.09 -66.87 -35.76
N GLU A 68 18.27 -67.24 -34.82
CA GLU A 68 17.06 -66.51 -34.52
C GLU A 68 17.47 -65.20 -33.81
N VAL A 69 17.99 -64.28 -34.58
CA VAL A 69 18.16 -62.87 -34.12
C VAL A 69 16.70 -62.39 -33.92
N GLY A 70 16.41 -61.81 -32.75
CA GLY A 70 15.08 -61.28 -32.47
C GLY A 70 14.56 -60.43 -33.64
N GLU A 71 13.29 -60.53 -33.96
CA GLU A 71 12.63 -59.97 -35.16
C GLU A 71 12.96 -58.52 -35.51
N ASP A 72 13.60 -57.77 -34.61
CA ASP A 72 13.90 -56.35 -34.75
C ASP A 72 15.36 -56.02 -35.06
N LEU A 73 16.31 -57.02 -35.15
CA LEU A 73 17.73 -56.76 -35.34
C LEU A 73 18.22 -57.26 -36.70
N ARG A 74 18.62 -56.36 -37.56
CA ARG A 74 19.25 -56.68 -38.83
C ARG A 74 20.75 -56.76 -38.68
N VAL A 75 21.38 -57.83 -39.10
CA VAL A 75 22.83 -58.07 -39.09
C VAL A 75 23.31 -58.20 -40.51
N THR A 76 24.33 -57.45 -40.86
CA THR A 76 24.97 -57.49 -42.20
C THR A 76 26.46 -57.67 -42.00
N TRP A 77 27.08 -58.68 -42.61
CA TRP A 77 28.50 -58.91 -42.65
C TRP A 77 29.07 -58.38 -43.96
N ILE A 78 30.13 -57.60 -43.89
CA ILE A 78 30.65 -56.79 -45.00
C ILE A 78 32.18 -57.05 -45.15
N ALA A 79 32.65 -57.36 -46.34
CA ALA A 79 34.01 -57.52 -46.68
C ALA A 79 34.78 -56.15 -46.67
N LYS A 80 36.16 -56.23 -46.68
CA LYS A 80 37.04 -55.03 -46.70
C LYS A 80 36.79 -54.10 -47.89
N ASP A 81 36.38 -54.68 -49.01
CA ASP A 81 36.02 -53.92 -50.25
C ASP A 81 34.61 -53.35 -50.25
N GLY A 82 33.81 -53.68 -49.21
CA GLY A 82 32.42 -53.20 -49.04
C GLY A 82 31.38 -54.16 -49.63
N THR A 83 31.76 -55.31 -50.13
CA THR A 83 30.85 -56.36 -50.61
C THR A 83 30.10 -56.97 -49.40
N VAL A 84 28.82 -57.19 -49.53
CA VAL A 84 27.99 -57.83 -48.48
C VAL A 84 28.18 -59.31 -48.57
N LEU A 85 28.70 -59.95 -47.50
CA LEU A 85 28.93 -61.36 -47.38
C LEU A 85 27.72 -62.12 -46.79
N PHE A 86 26.97 -61.48 -45.91
CA PHE A 86 25.79 -62.03 -45.28
C PHE A 86 24.81 -60.90 -44.86
N ASP A 87 23.51 -61.16 -44.95
CA ASP A 87 22.46 -60.29 -44.40
C ASP A 87 21.29 -61.17 -43.97
N ASN A 88 20.76 -61.00 -42.73
CA ASN A 88 19.67 -61.86 -42.23
C ASN A 88 18.29 -61.40 -42.67
N ASP A 89 18.14 -60.24 -43.33
CA ASP A 89 16.85 -59.66 -43.71
C ASP A 89 16.64 -59.59 -45.22
N LEU A 90 17.69 -59.44 -46.01
CA LEU A 90 17.58 -59.29 -47.47
C LEU A 90 18.56 -60.22 -48.22
N ASP A 91 18.14 -60.62 -49.44
CA ASP A 91 18.98 -61.38 -50.35
C ASP A 91 20.24 -60.61 -50.76
N ILE A 92 21.41 -61.20 -50.51
CA ILE A 92 22.75 -60.61 -50.75
C ILE A 92 22.89 -60.16 -52.19
N SER A 93 22.28 -60.90 -53.16
CA SER A 93 22.37 -60.63 -54.61
C SER A 93 21.74 -59.28 -55.01
N GLN A 94 20.85 -58.74 -54.16
CA GLN A 94 20.14 -57.47 -54.38
C GLN A 94 20.81 -56.30 -53.67
N LEU A 95 21.80 -56.51 -52.83
CA LEU A 95 22.41 -55.50 -52.04
C LEU A 95 23.59 -54.78 -52.75
N PRO A 96 23.55 -53.45 -52.84
CA PRO A 96 24.67 -52.71 -53.40
C PRO A 96 25.88 -52.77 -52.49
N ASN A 97 27.06 -52.44 -52.99
CA ASN A 97 28.26 -52.32 -52.17
C ASN A 97 28.09 -51.28 -51.07
N HIS A 98 28.45 -51.66 -49.85
CA HIS A 98 28.22 -50.88 -48.63
C HIS A 98 29.44 -50.03 -48.17
N LYS A 99 30.57 -50.03 -48.92
CA LYS A 99 31.82 -49.29 -48.56
C LYS A 99 31.58 -47.81 -48.30
N ASN A 100 30.65 -47.17 -49.02
CA ASN A 100 30.41 -45.73 -48.91
C ASN A 100 29.34 -45.37 -47.82
N ARG A 101 28.83 -46.38 -47.11
CA ARG A 101 27.88 -46.13 -46.00
C ARG A 101 28.63 -45.44 -44.85
N PRO A 102 28.10 -44.34 -44.27
CA PRO A 102 28.80 -43.56 -43.25
C PRO A 102 29.30 -44.38 -42.07
N GLU A 103 28.44 -45.29 -41.55
CA GLU A 103 28.78 -46.22 -40.46
C GLU A 103 29.91 -47.18 -40.83
N VAL A 104 29.85 -47.77 -42.02
CA VAL A 104 30.85 -48.75 -42.52
C VAL A 104 32.16 -48.05 -42.77
N LYS A 105 32.18 -46.86 -43.39
CA LYS A 105 33.38 -46.08 -43.66
C LYS A 105 34.08 -45.69 -42.37
N LYS A 106 33.35 -45.29 -41.34
CA LYS A 106 33.92 -44.99 -40.02
C LYS A 106 34.48 -46.25 -39.37
N ALA A 107 33.77 -47.37 -39.41
CA ALA A 107 34.24 -48.62 -38.82
C ALA A 107 35.52 -49.12 -39.48
N LEU A 108 35.66 -49.07 -40.80
CA LEU A 108 36.86 -49.43 -41.52
C LEU A 108 38.08 -48.55 -41.13
N PHE A 109 37.86 -47.28 -40.82
CA PHE A 109 38.94 -46.34 -40.50
C PHE A 109 39.26 -46.26 -39.00
N GLN A 110 38.23 -46.23 -38.15
CA GLN A 110 38.29 -45.94 -36.68
C GLN A 110 38.09 -47.22 -35.83
N GLY A 111 37.71 -48.33 -36.42
CA GLY A 111 37.33 -49.56 -35.71
C GLY A 111 35.79 -49.67 -35.45
N GLU A 112 35.10 -48.57 -35.25
CA GLU A 112 33.68 -48.56 -35.06
C GLU A 112 33.03 -47.35 -35.76
N GLY A 113 31.75 -47.43 -36.10
CA GLY A 113 31.05 -46.37 -36.76
C GLY A 113 29.54 -46.45 -36.55
N GLU A 114 28.89 -45.30 -36.49
CA GLU A 114 27.43 -45.21 -36.31
C GLU A 114 26.82 -44.24 -37.30
N SER A 115 25.52 -44.46 -37.59
CA SER A 115 24.70 -43.60 -38.43
C SER A 115 23.22 -43.76 -38.10
N VAL A 116 22.46 -42.69 -38.19
CA VAL A 116 21.01 -42.72 -38.09
C VAL A 116 20.45 -42.19 -39.40
N ARG A 117 19.51 -42.92 -39.99
CA ARG A 117 18.84 -42.52 -41.22
C ARG A 117 17.34 -42.54 -41.05
N ARG A 118 16.70 -41.48 -41.39
CA ARG A 118 15.23 -41.37 -41.38
C ARG A 118 14.66 -42.02 -42.65
N SER A 119 13.71 -42.89 -42.47
CA SER A 119 12.90 -43.41 -43.56
C SER A 119 11.66 -42.52 -43.71
N ASP A 120 11.63 -41.70 -44.75
CA ASP A 120 10.51 -40.80 -45.02
C ASP A 120 9.22 -41.56 -45.35
N THR A 121 9.33 -42.83 -45.83
CA THR A 121 8.19 -43.65 -46.26
C THR A 121 7.51 -44.37 -45.10
N MET A 122 8.23 -44.73 -44.04
CA MET A 122 7.71 -45.53 -42.92
C MET A 122 7.66 -44.77 -41.58
N GLN A 123 8.05 -43.49 -41.56
CA GLN A 123 8.17 -42.68 -40.31
C GLN A 123 8.99 -43.38 -39.19
N MET A 124 9.96 -44.19 -39.58
CA MET A 124 10.87 -44.92 -38.71
C MET A 124 12.27 -44.38 -38.86
N ASP A 125 12.99 -44.30 -37.75
CA ASP A 125 14.42 -44.01 -37.76
C ASP A 125 15.21 -45.30 -37.73
N ASN A 126 16.05 -45.52 -38.73
CA ASN A 126 16.95 -46.66 -38.80
C ASN A 126 18.26 -46.31 -38.16
N TYR A 127 18.63 -46.98 -37.09
CA TYR A 127 19.86 -46.82 -36.35
C TYR A 127 20.84 -47.92 -36.84
N TYR A 128 22.03 -47.51 -37.17
CA TYR A 128 23.10 -48.39 -37.65
C TYR A 128 24.34 -48.25 -36.77
N TYR A 129 24.90 -49.41 -36.38
CA TYR A 129 26.24 -49.47 -35.74
C TYR A 129 27.06 -50.49 -36.51
N ALA A 130 28.34 -50.16 -36.81
CA ALA A 130 29.27 -50.99 -37.53
C ALA A 130 30.53 -51.18 -36.70
N LEU A 131 31.01 -52.40 -36.58
CA LEU A 131 32.20 -52.79 -35.84
C LEU A 131 33.15 -53.51 -36.80
N ARG A 132 34.45 -53.10 -36.84
CA ARG A 132 35.46 -53.76 -37.60
C ARG A 132 36.05 -54.94 -36.80
N LEU A 133 36.05 -56.15 -37.40
CA LEU A 133 36.59 -57.30 -36.80
C LEU A 133 38.12 -57.37 -37.00
N GLU A 134 38.82 -58.28 -36.29
CA GLU A 134 40.27 -58.47 -36.37
C GLU A 134 40.73 -58.92 -37.77
N ASN A 135 39.97 -59.73 -38.48
CA ASN A 135 40.16 -60.13 -39.86
C ASN A 135 40.02 -58.97 -40.88
N GLY A 136 39.59 -57.77 -40.40
CA GLY A 136 39.40 -56.56 -41.20
C GLY A 136 38.01 -56.46 -41.92
N THR A 137 37.15 -57.43 -41.78
CA THR A 137 35.72 -57.31 -42.22
C THR A 137 34.90 -56.44 -41.22
N VAL A 138 33.67 -56.14 -41.58
CA VAL A 138 32.80 -55.28 -40.75
C VAL A 138 31.46 -55.96 -40.46
N ILE A 139 31.10 -56.09 -39.22
CA ILE A 139 29.74 -56.44 -38.83
C ILE A 139 28.95 -55.13 -38.67
N ARG A 140 27.82 -54.98 -39.37
CA ARG A 140 26.89 -53.87 -39.23
C ARG A 140 25.62 -54.43 -38.64
N VAL A 141 25.21 -53.84 -37.51
CA VAL A 141 23.95 -54.12 -36.82
C VAL A 141 23.00 -52.93 -37.03
N ALA A 142 21.77 -53.22 -37.34
CA ALA A 142 20.77 -52.17 -37.50
C ALA A 142 19.46 -52.55 -36.79
N THR A 143 18.79 -51.58 -36.27
CA THR A 143 17.44 -51.72 -35.71
C THR A 143 16.54 -50.63 -36.23
N GLN A 144 15.28 -50.95 -36.42
CA GLN A 144 14.24 -50.00 -36.76
C GLN A 144 13.54 -49.58 -35.45
N ALA A 145 13.69 -48.33 -35.08
CA ALA A 145 12.94 -47.82 -33.96
C ALA A 145 11.82 -46.87 -34.45
N ARG A 146 10.65 -46.96 -33.85
CA ARG A 146 9.58 -46.02 -34.14
C ARG A 146 10.14 -44.63 -33.91
N SER A 147 9.92 -43.77 -34.90
CA SER A 147 10.33 -42.35 -34.75
C SER A 147 9.77 -41.79 -33.44
N VAL A 148 10.58 -41.07 -32.71
CA VAL A 148 10.15 -40.39 -31.47
C VAL A 148 8.88 -39.57 -31.70
N TYR A 149 8.69 -39.10 -32.93
CA TYR A 149 7.48 -38.40 -33.35
C TYR A 149 6.24 -39.31 -33.30
N SER A 150 6.33 -40.57 -33.72
CA SER A 150 5.21 -41.53 -33.66
C SER A 150 4.88 -41.93 -32.21
N VAL A 151 5.88 -42.06 -31.35
CA VAL A 151 5.70 -42.32 -29.91
C VAL A 151 5.04 -41.10 -29.24
N PHE A 152 5.50 -39.89 -29.60
CA PHE A 152 4.91 -38.67 -29.12
C PHE A 152 3.43 -38.50 -29.55
N LEU A 153 3.11 -38.79 -30.83
CA LEU A 153 1.74 -38.77 -31.32
C LEU A 153 0.84 -39.77 -30.60
N ALA A 154 1.33 -40.96 -30.32
CA ALA A 154 0.60 -41.99 -29.57
C ALA A 154 0.38 -41.57 -28.09
N ALA A 155 1.33 -40.86 -27.48
CA ALA A 155 1.21 -40.34 -26.12
C ALA A 155 0.40 -39.05 -26.02
N SER A 156 0.19 -38.33 -27.14
CA SER A 156 -0.44 -37.01 -27.17
C SER A 156 -1.82 -36.94 -26.48
N PRO A 157 -2.75 -37.91 -26.61
CA PRO A 157 -4.05 -37.82 -25.93
C PRO A 157 -3.91 -37.86 -24.41
N PHE A 158 -2.96 -38.63 -23.88
CA PHE A 158 -2.69 -38.68 -22.43
C PHE A 158 -2.11 -37.39 -21.94
N VAL A 159 -1.18 -36.78 -22.72
CA VAL A 159 -0.56 -35.49 -22.41
C VAL A 159 -1.63 -34.38 -22.40
N ILE A 160 -2.52 -34.36 -23.38
CA ILE A 160 -3.62 -33.40 -23.45
C ILE A 160 -4.58 -33.60 -22.26
N LEU A 161 -4.91 -34.82 -21.89
CA LEU A 161 -5.77 -35.11 -20.73
C LEU A 161 -5.14 -34.57 -19.43
N ILE A 162 -3.84 -34.83 -19.21
CA ILE A 162 -3.09 -34.34 -18.05
C ILE A 162 -3.06 -32.81 -18.04
N LEU A 163 -2.84 -32.19 -19.20
CA LEU A 163 -2.85 -30.73 -19.32
C LEU A 163 -4.20 -30.13 -18.91
N ILE A 164 -5.32 -30.71 -19.40
CA ILE A 164 -6.68 -30.29 -19.06
C ILE A 164 -6.90 -30.43 -17.54
N LEU A 165 -6.45 -31.54 -16.96
CA LEU A 165 -6.57 -31.80 -15.52
C LEU A 165 -5.81 -30.75 -14.71
N ILE A 166 -4.55 -30.46 -15.05
CA ILE A 166 -3.72 -29.46 -14.36
C ILE A 166 -4.34 -28.08 -14.47
N VAL A 167 -4.79 -27.67 -15.67
CA VAL A 167 -5.44 -26.37 -15.87
C VAL A 167 -6.72 -26.26 -15.03
N SER A 168 -7.51 -27.33 -14.96
CA SER A 168 -8.73 -27.38 -14.15
C SER A 168 -8.41 -27.21 -12.65
N ILE A 169 -7.40 -27.93 -12.15
CA ILE A 169 -6.94 -27.80 -10.77
C ILE A 169 -6.44 -26.37 -10.50
N CYS A 170 -5.66 -25.78 -11.41
CA CYS A 170 -5.20 -24.39 -11.27
C CYS A 170 -6.35 -23.38 -11.22
N ILE A 171 -7.40 -23.57 -12.01
CA ILE A 171 -8.60 -22.72 -12.00
C ILE A 171 -9.30 -22.79 -10.64
N VAL A 172 -9.51 -24.00 -10.10
CA VAL A 172 -10.16 -24.21 -8.81
C VAL A 172 -9.32 -23.60 -7.68
N LEU A 173 -8.02 -23.87 -7.66
CA LEU A 173 -7.09 -23.31 -6.67
C LEU A 173 -7.04 -21.77 -6.74
N ALA A 174 -6.94 -21.20 -7.94
CA ALA A 174 -6.92 -19.75 -8.13
C ALA A 174 -8.23 -19.11 -7.63
N HIS A 175 -9.38 -19.74 -7.89
CA HIS A 175 -10.68 -19.28 -7.40
C HIS A 175 -10.75 -19.33 -5.86
N PHE A 176 -10.31 -20.44 -5.26
CA PHE A 176 -10.31 -20.62 -3.81
C PHE A 176 -9.38 -19.63 -3.11
N LEU A 177 -8.12 -19.52 -3.57
CA LEU A 177 -7.13 -18.56 -3.01
C LEU A 177 -7.62 -17.12 -3.15
N THR A 178 -8.15 -16.76 -4.32
CA THR A 178 -8.67 -15.39 -4.53
C THR A 178 -9.83 -15.09 -3.59
N LYS A 179 -10.74 -16.05 -3.38
CA LYS A 179 -11.86 -15.90 -2.45
C LYS A 179 -11.36 -15.79 -1.00
N GLN A 180 -10.42 -16.63 -0.60
CA GLN A 180 -9.89 -16.65 0.76
C GLN A 180 -9.11 -15.38 1.11
N LEU A 181 -8.31 -14.83 0.17
CA LEU A 181 -7.50 -13.64 0.39
C LEU A 181 -8.28 -12.32 0.25
N LEU A 182 -9.22 -12.23 -0.70
CA LEU A 182 -9.95 -10.98 -0.94
C LEU A 182 -11.22 -10.81 -0.08
N HIS A 183 -11.84 -11.89 0.35
CA HIS A 183 -13.09 -11.80 1.11
C HIS A 183 -12.94 -11.05 2.44
N PRO A 184 -11.88 -11.25 3.24
CA PRO A 184 -11.66 -10.45 4.45
C PRO A 184 -11.45 -8.97 4.15
N ILE A 185 -10.75 -8.65 3.03
CA ILE A 185 -10.49 -7.26 2.62
C ILE A 185 -11.79 -6.59 2.13
N GLU A 186 -12.65 -7.31 1.39
CA GLU A 186 -13.95 -6.79 0.96
C GLU A 186 -14.88 -6.53 2.15
N ARG A 187 -14.94 -7.44 3.12
CA ARG A 187 -15.72 -7.25 4.37
C ARG A 187 -15.24 -6.03 5.17
N LEU A 188 -13.92 -5.82 5.26
CA LEU A 188 -13.35 -4.64 5.92
C LEU A 188 -13.74 -3.33 5.22
N ALA A 189 -13.92 -3.36 3.89
CA ALA A 189 -14.32 -2.17 3.13
C ALA A 189 -15.84 -1.89 3.22
N GLU A 190 -16.66 -2.92 3.42
CA GLU A 190 -18.11 -2.80 3.48
C GLU A 190 -18.64 -2.50 4.89
N ASN A 191 -17.99 -3.02 5.94
CA ASN A 191 -18.43 -2.92 7.33
C ASN A 191 -17.31 -2.38 8.23
N MET A 192 -16.96 -1.10 8.10
CA MET A 192 -15.99 -0.46 8.99
C MET A 192 -16.47 -0.29 10.43
N GLU A 193 -17.79 -0.29 10.65
CA GLU A 193 -18.40 -0.08 11.96
C GLU A 193 -18.60 -1.37 12.77
N ASP A 194 -18.82 -2.51 12.11
CA ASP A 194 -19.06 -3.78 12.76
C ASP A 194 -17.85 -4.73 12.62
N THR A 195 -17.20 -4.95 13.71
CA THR A 195 -16.51 -6.19 14.01
C THR A 195 -15.15 -6.41 13.40
N ILE A 196 -14.13 -6.05 14.14
CA ILE A 196 -12.85 -6.72 14.05
C ILE A 196 -12.72 -7.66 15.26
N GLU A 197 -13.52 -8.70 15.30
CA GLU A 197 -13.32 -9.85 16.19
C GLU A 197 -12.73 -11.06 15.45
N GLU A 198 -12.70 -11.09 14.10
CA GLU A 198 -12.06 -12.16 13.37
C GLU A 198 -10.60 -11.83 13.02
N PRO A 199 -9.68 -12.80 13.12
CA PRO A 199 -8.26 -12.58 12.88
C PRO A 199 -8.02 -12.28 11.40
N VAL A 200 -7.95 -11.02 11.07
CA VAL A 200 -7.33 -10.55 9.83
C VAL A 200 -5.88 -11.05 9.82
N TYR A 201 -5.36 -11.47 8.67
CA TYR A 201 -3.96 -11.85 8.53
C TYR A 201 -3.06 -10.88 9.29
N LYS A 202 -2.11 -11.40 10.09
CA LYS A 202 -1.24 -10.58 10.96
C LYS A 202 -0.54 -9.47 10.19
N GLU A 203 -0.25 -9.71 8.91
CA GLU A 203 0.38 -8.76 8.00
C GLU A 203 -0.51 -7.56 7.63
N LEU A 204 -1.82 -7.70 7.72
CA LEU A 204 -2.79 -6.64 7.41
C LEU A 204 -3.19 -5.83 8.65
N VAL A 205 -2.90 -6.28 9.86
CA VAL A 205 -3.26 -5.60 11.12
C VAL A 205 -2.77 -4.14 11.15
N PRO A 206 -1.51 -3.80 10.80
CA PRO A 206 -1.05 -2.41 10.81
C PRO A 206 -1.85 -1.53 9.84
N PHE A 207 -2.17 -2.07 8.65
CA PHE A 207 -2.94 -1.35 7.63
C PHE A 207 -4.39 -1.09 8.09
N VAL A 208 -5.03 -2.10 8.67
CA VAL A 208 -6.39 -1.99 9.22
C VAL A 208 -6.44 -0.95 10.35
N ASN A 209 -5.47 -0.97 11.26
CA ASN A 209 -5.38 0.01 12.35
C ASN A 209 -5.17 1.44 11.82
N THR A 210 -4.38 1.61 10.76
CA THR A 210 -4.18 2.91 10.12
C THR A 210 -5.48 3.44 9.51
N ILE A 211 -6.20 2.59 8.76
CA ILE A 211 -7.48 2.97 8.15
C ILE A 211 -8.51 3.31 9.23
N ARG A 212 -8.59 2.49 10.31
CA ARG A 212 -9.50 2.76 11.43
C ARG A 212 -9.21 4.12 12.05
N LYS A 213 -7.93 4.39 12.38
CA LYS A 213 -7.53 5.68 12.95
C LYS A 213 -7.87 6.85 12.02
N GLN A 214 -7.67 6.70 10.72
CA GLN A 214 -8.07 7.72 9.75
C GLN A 214 -9.60 7.91 9.70
N HIS A 215 -10.37 6.82 9.74
CA HIS A 215 -11.83 6.90 9.74
C HIS A 215 -12.35 7.57 11.02
N GLU A 216 -11.85 7.20 12.19
CA GLU A 216 -12.16 7.84 13.47
C GLU A 216 -11.84 9.34 13.43
N ASN A 217 -10.69 9.72 12.87
CA ASN A 217 -10.31 11.13 12.70
C ASN A 217 -11.28 11.88 11.78
N ILE A 218 -11.71 11.26 10.66
CA ILE A 218 -12.70 11.86 9.74
C ILE A 218 -14.06 12.05 10.43
N LEU A 219 -14.52 11.03 11.16
CA LEU A 219 -15.79 11.13 11.92
C LEU A 219 -15.72 12.21 12.99
N MET A 220 -14.59 12.28 13.72
CA MET A 220 -14.36 13.31 14.72
C MET A 220 -14.35 14.70 14.10
N ALA A 221 -13.64 14.91 13.00
CA ALA A 221 -13.62 16.17 12.27
C ALA A 221 -15.01 16.56 11.73
N ALA A 222 -15.77 15.59 11.20
CA ALA A 222 -17.15 15.82 10.74
C ALA A 222 -18.06 16.25 11.89
N LYS A 223 -17.96 15.60 13.06
CA LYS A 223 -18.71 15.94 14.27
C LYS A 223 -18.36 17.35 14.76
N VAL A 224 -17.08 17.66 14.87
CA VAL A 224 -16.62 19.00 15.27
C VAL A 224 -17.18 20.07 14.33
N ARG A 225 -17.17 19.82 13.01
CA ARG A 225 -17.75 20.74 12.02
C ARG A 225 -19.26 20.88 12.15
N GLN A 226 -19.97 19.79 12.43
CA GLN A 226 -21.42 19.80 12.64
C GLN A 226 -21.78 20.59 13.90
N ASP A 227 -21.10 20.34 15.01
CA ASP A 227 -21.29 21.04 16.28
C ASP A 227 -20.96 22.53 16.13
N PHE A 228 -19.90 22.87 15.41
CA PHE A 228 -19.55 24.26 15.07
C PHE A 228 -20.69 24.95 14.31
N THR A 229 -21.22 24.34 13.23
CA THR A 229 -22.28 24.93 12.41
C THR A 229 -23.58 25.14 13.22
N ALA A 230 -23.91 24.16 14.07
CA ALA A 230 -25.09 24.25 14.95
C ALA A 230 -24.93 25.39 15.97
N ASN A 231 -23.76 25.49 16.61
CA ASN A 231 -23.44 26.52 17.59
C ASN A 231 -23.43 27.93 16.97
N VAL A 232 -22.81 28.08 15.79
CA VAL A 232 -22.84 29.35 15.02
C VAL A 232 -24.30 29.78 14.77
N SER A 233 -25.12 28.88 14.24
CA SER A 233 -26.52 29.18 13.93
C SER A 233 -27.30 29.63 15.18
N HIS A 234 -27.07 28.96 16.31
CA HIS A 234 -27.74 29.29 17.57
C HIS A 234 -27.26 30.64 18.14
N GLU A 235 -25.95 30.90 18.16
CA GLU A 235 -25.37 32.12 18.71
C GLU A 235 -25.66 33.36 17.83
N LEU A 236 -25.87 33.19 16.50
CA LEU A 236 -26.36 34.26 15.59
C LEU A 236 -27.87 34.54 15.75
N LYS A 237 -28.70 33.49 15.91
CA LYS A 237 -30.14 33.62 15.97
C LYS A 237 -30.61 34.41 17.21
N THR A 238 -29.97 34.20 18.36
CA THR A 238 -30.36 34.81 19.62
C THR A 238 -30.31 36.34 19.57
N PRO A 239 -29.17 37.02 19.25
CA PRO A 239 -29.10 38.47 19.17
C PRO A 239 -29.96 39.02 18.03
N LEU A 240 -30.07 38.32 16.89
CA LEU A 240 -30.89 38.73 15.77
C LEU A 240 -32.37 38.78 16.15
N THR A 241 -32.87 37.78 16.90
CA THR A 241 -34.26 37.75 17.38
C THR A 241 -34.52 38.87 18.37
N ALA A 242 -33.53 39.19 19.24
CA ALA A 242 -33.66 40.31 20.18
C ALA A 242 -33.73 41.65 19.43
N ILE A 243 -32.85 41.88 18.45
CA ILE A 243 -32.87 43.09 17.61
C ILE A 243 -34.21 43.25 16.91
N SER A 244 -34.71 42.17 16.24
CA SER A 244 -36.00 42.21 15.55
C SER A 244 -37.16 42.50 16.51
N GLY A 245 -37.17 41.84 17.67
CA GLY A 245 -38.27 42.02 18.66
C GLY A 245 -38.29 43.41 19.26
N TYR A 246 -37.13 44.00 19.63
CA TYR A 246 -37.09 45.37 20.12
C TYR A 246 -37.44 46.39 19.03
N ALA A 247 -36.98 46.16 17.80
CA ALA A 247 -37.32 47.04 16.67
C ALA A 247 -38.85 47.03 16.38
N GLU A 248 -39.48 45.83 16.39
CA GLU A 248 -40.93 45.69 16.20
C GLU A 248 -41.74 46.39 17.28
N LEU A 249 -41.30 46.33 18.55
CA LEU A 249 -41.96 47.04 19.65
C LEU A 249 -41.89 48.56 19.50
N ILE A 250 -40.76 49.07 19.03
CA ILE A 250 -40.58 50.51 18.74
C ILE A 250 -41.43 50.92 17.54
N GLU A 251 -41.43 50.17 16.45
CA GLU A 251 -42.15 50.45 15.19
C GLU A 251 -43.69 50.54 15.45
N ASN A 252 -44.18 49.59 16.24
CA ASN A 252 -45.61 49.52 16.56
C ASN A 252 -46.04 50.48 17.67
N HIS A 253 -45.21 51.42 18.11
CA HIS A 253 -45.43 52.36 19.20
C HIS A 253 -45.97 51.69 20.49
N MET A 254 -45.50 50.47 20.79
CA MET A 254 -45.91 49.71 21.98
C MET A 254 -45.12 50.07 23.25
N VAL A 255 -44.27 51.10 23.15
CA VAL A 255 -43.32 51.51 24.18
C VAL A 255 -43.37 52.98 24.46
N ASP A 256 -43.11 53.39 25.69
CA ASP A 256 -42.95 54.78 26.04
C ASP A 256 -41.58 55.34 25.65
N PRO A 257 -41.35 56.68 25.64
CA PRO A 257 -40.11 57.28 25.21
C PRO A 257 -38.83 56.82 26.00
N GLU A 258 -39.04 56.49 27.27
CA GLU A 258 -37.93 55.96 28.10
C GLU A 258 -37.57 54.56 27.74
N GLN A 259 -38.58 53.71 27.49
CA GLN A 259 -38.40 52.33 26.99
C GLN A 259 -37.85 52.32 25.56
N GLU A 260 -38.25 53.26 24.68
CA GLU A 260 -37.71 53.39 23.32
C GLU A 260 -36.19 53.60 23.36
N THR A 261 -35.70 54.51 24.18
CA THR A 261 -34.27 54.76 24.35
C THR A 261 -33.52 53.52 24.88
N ARG A 262 -34.11 52.81 25.82
CA ARG A 262 -33.56 51.55 26.35
C ARG A 262 -33.52 50.47 25.31
N PHE A 263 -34.56 50.28 24.51
CA PHE A 263 -34.60 49.25 23.46
C PHE A 263 -33.65 49.59 22.30
N ALA A 264 -33.46 50.85 21.96
CA ALA A 264 -32.43 51.27 21.00
C ALA A 264 -31.02 50.91 21.48
N LEU A 265 -30.70 51.08 22.78
CA LEU A 265 -29.44 50.63 23.37
C LEU A 265 -29.30 49.12 23.34
N GLU A 266 -30.34 48.35 23.62
CA GLU A 266 -30.33 46.89 23.52
C GLU A 266 -30.08 46.42 22.08
N ILE A 267 -30.70 47.06 21.07
CA ILE A 267 -30.46 46.81 19.65
C ILE A 267 -28.98 47.05 19.32
N GLN A 268 -28.43 48.19 19.72
CA GLN A 268 -27.05 48.55 19.47
C GLN A 268 -26.05 47.53 20.11
N GLN A 269 -26.31 47.12 21.35
CA GLN A 269 -25.47 46.13 22.05
C GLN A 269 -25.51 44.76 21.36
N ASN A 270 -26.71 44.30 20.98
CA ASN A 270 -26.85 43.02 20.27
C ASN A 270 -26.21 43.06 18.86
N ALA A 271 -26.32 44.18 18.14
CA ALA A 271 -25.68 44.36 16.85
C ALA A 271 -24.14 44.37 16.98
N THR A 272 -23.57 45.05 17.98
CA THR A 272 -22.12 45.05 18.26
C THR A 272 -21.63 43.65 18.61
N ARG A 273 -22.41 42.92 19.44
CA ARG A 273 -22.09 41.54 19.77
C ARG A 273 -22.10 40.59 18.54
N LEU A 274 -23.11 40.81 17.66
CA LEU A 274 -23.22 40.02 16.41
C LEU A 274 -22.02 40.26 15.49
N LEU A 275 -21.60 41.51 15.33
CA LEU A 275 -20.42 41.87 14.55
C LEU A 275 -19.15 41.26 15.13
N SER A 276 -18.94 41.31 16.44
CA SER A 276 -17.79 40.63 17.08
C SER A 276 -17.79 39.13 16.81
N LEU A 277 -18.95 38.47 16.93
CA LEU A 277 -19.08 37.04 16.67
C LEU A 277 -18.74 36.68 15.21
N ILE A 278 -19.25 37.49 14.26
CA ILE A 278 -18.95 37.29 12.83
C ILE A 278 -17.43 37.41 12.58
N ASN A 279 -16.78 38.44 13.13
CA ASN A 279 -15.34 38.63 12.98
C ASN A 279 -14.55 37.47 13.58
N ASP A 280 -14.93 37.00 14.78
CA ASP A 280 -14.27 35.85 15.42
C ASP A 280 -14.43 34.57 14.57
N ILE A 281 -15.60 34.34 13.91
CA ILE A 281 -15.83 33.20 13.02
C ILE A 281 -14.99 33.30 11.75
N ILE A 282 -14.92 34.49 11.12
CA ILE A 282 -14.09 34.72 9.93
C ILE A 282 -12.62 34.44 10.30
N ARG A 283 -12.17 35.01 11.43
CA ARG A 283 -10.79 34.83 11.89
C ARG A 283 -10.45 33.37 12.15
N LEU A 284 -11.33 32.65 12.82
CA LEU A 284 -11.13 31.23 13.06
C LEU A 284 -11.11 30.40 11.76
N SER A 285 -11.93 30.79 10.77
CA SER A 285 -11.92 30.14 9.45
C SER A 285 -10.62 30.39 8.68
N GLU A 286 -10.07 31.59 8.78
CA GLU A 286 -8.75 31.93 8.20
C GLU A 286 -7.64 31.09 8.84
N LEU A 287 -7.63 31.00 10.17
CA LEU A 287 -6.67 30.18 10.92
C LEU A 287 -6.78 28.68 10.58
N ASP A 288 -8.01 28.16 10.38
CA ASP A 288 -8.25 26.75 10.02
C ASP A 288 -7.87 26.40 8.58
N SER A 289 -7.80 27.36 7.67
CA SER A 289 -7.56 27.10 6.24
C SER A 289 -6.14 26.61 5.95
N GLY A 290 -5.22 26.78 6.89
CA GLY A 290 -3.82 26.31 6.75
C GLY A 290 -3.09 26.92 5.56
N GLU A 291 -3.57 28.04 5.02
CA GLU A 291 -2.88 28.77 3.98
C GLU A 291 -1.67 29.48 4.59
N ASP A 292 -0.56 28.73 4.76
CA ASP A 292 0.75 29.22 5.20
C ASP A 292 1.26 30.43 4.40
N SER A 293 0.65 30.70 3.24
CA SER A 293 0.99 31.78 2.33
C SER A 293 0.67 33.20 2.85
N LEU A 294 -0.14 33.31 3.89
CA LEU A 294 -0.55 34.60 4.47
C LEU A 294 0.19 34.92 5.78
N LEU A 295 0.94 33.99 6.36
CA LEU A 295 1.67 34.17 7.60
C LEU A 295 2.94 34.98 7.35
N CYS A 296 3.01 36.20 7.90
CA CYS A 296 4.19 37.07 7.86
C CYS A 296 5.00 36.91 9.14
N PHE A 297 5.80 35.83 9.24
CA PHE A 297 6.72 35.67 10.36
C PHE A 297 7.89 36.65 10.24
N GLU A 298 7.97 37.61 11.18
CA GLU A 298 9.03 38.59 11.31
C GLU A 298 9.66 38.55 12.72
N GLN A 299 10.72 39.29 12.93
CA GLN A 299 11.27 39.50 14.27
C GLN A 299 10.41 40.51 15.01
N VAL A 300 9.70 40.05 16.03
CA VAL A 300 8.76 40.81 16.82
C VAL A 300 9.27 40.93 18.25
N ASP A 301 9.25 42.12 18.82
CA ASP A 301 9.46 42.32 20.27
C ASP A 301 8.12 42.12 21.00
N LEU A 302 8.02 41.01 21.75
CA LEU A 302 6.85 40.66 22.53
C LEU A 302 6.48 41.73 23.56
N ASP A 303 7.47 42.42 24.16
CA ASP A 303 7.26 43.49 25.11
C ASP A 303 6.54 44.67 24.46
N GLU A 304 6.99 45.11 23.28
CA GLU A 304 6.37 46.20 22.52
C GLU A 304 4.91 45.92 22.21
N VAL A 305 4.60 44.70 21.69
CA VAL A 305 3.26 44.31 21.33
C VAL A 305 2.36 44.22 22.56
N ALA A 306 2.80 43.49 23.59
CA ALA A 306 2.01 43.35 24.83
C ALA A 306 1.77 44.69 25.52
N GLY A 307 2.79 45.56 25.62
CA GLY A 307 2.65 46.88 26.18
C GLY A 307 1.66 47.78 25.43
N THR A 308 1.61 47.66 24.10
CA THR A 308 0.62 48.38 23.26
C THR A 308 -0.79 47.85 23.50
N CYS A 309 -0.99 46.54 23.53
CA CYS A 309 -2.31 45.91 23.81
C CYS A 309 -2.82 46.29 25.20
N VAL A 310 -1.98 46.24 26.21
CA VAL A 310 -2.32 46.62 27.60
C VAL A 310 -2.78 48.07 27.67
N LYS A 311 -2.05 49.03 27.04
CA LYS A 311 -2.47 50.44 26.98
C LYS A 311 -3.84 50.64 26.37
N ASN A 312 -4.12 49.93 25.25
CA ASN A 312 -5.42 50.02 24.58
C ASN A 312 -6.57 49.46 25.43
N LEU A 313 -6.29 48.47 26.25
CA LEU A 313 -7.33 47.82 27.11
C LEU A 313 -7.52 48.52 28.45
N GLN A 314 -6.71 49.50 28.81
CA GLN A 314 -6.74 50.20 30.10
C GLN A 314 -8.10 50.88 30.36
N MET A 315 -8.68 51.54 29.33
CA MET A 315 -10.03 52.14 29.42
C MET A 315 -11.14 51.11 29.62
N ASN A 316 -10.99 49.94 29.00
CA ASN A 316 -11.97 48.84 29.16
C ASN A 316 -11.90 48.25 30.57
N ALA A 317 -10.69 48.07 31.11
CA ALA A 317 -10.48 47.61 32.48
C ALA A 317 -11.08 48.59 33.50
N GLN A 318 -10.85 49.91 33.33
CA GLN A 318 -11.38 50.96 34.19
C GLN A 318 -12.95 50.97 34.20
N LYS A 319 -13.57 50.82 33.03
CA LYS A 319 -15.06 50.70 32.93
C LYS A 319 -15.66 49.55 33.75
N ARG A 320 -14.86 48.49 33.98
CA ARG A 320 -15.20 47.33 34.78
C ARG A 320 -14.67 47.35 36.20
N ASN A 321 -14.07 48.46 36.61
CA ASN A 321 -13.42 48.62 37.90
C ASN A 321 -12.33 47.55 38.17
N VAL A 322 -11.54 47.18 37.12
CA VAL A 322 -10.43 46.27 37.19
C VAL A 322 -9.10 47.03 36.97
N THR A 323 -8.12 46.75 37.79
CA THR A 323 -6.78 47.34 37.66
C THR A 323 -5.90 46.45 36.80
N LEU A 324 -5.29 47.02 35.75
CA LEU A 324 -4.43 46.32 34.82
C LEU A 324 -2.95 46.71 35.03
N TYR A 325 -2.12 45.79 35.46
CA TYR A 325 -0.68 45.97 35.68
C TYR A 325 0.12 45.36 34.52
N TYR A 326 1.19 46.00 34.14
CA TYR A 326 2.11 45.54 33.09
C TYR A 326 3.55 45.62 33.54
N GLU A 327 4.27 44.49 33.33
CA GLU A 327 5.72 44.39 33.52
C GLU A 327 6.32 43.66 32.32
N GLY A 328 7.27 44.29 31.62
CA GLY A 328 7.86 43.67 30.45
C GLY A 328 9.36 43.85 30.33
N VAL A 329 10.00 42.89 29.73
CA VAL A 329 11.39 42.92 29.27
C VAL A 329 11.38 42.60 27.78
N SER A 330 12.15 43.36 26.99
CA SER A 330 12.28 43.16 25.55
C SER A 330 12.62 41.70 25.24
N CYS A 331 11.72 41.02 24.56
CA CYS A 331 11.81 39.58 24.18
C CYS A 331 11.57 39.44 22.70
N MET A 332 12.65 39.19 21.94
CA MET A 332 12.56 38.99 20.49
C MET A 332 12.14 37.54 20.17
N LEU A 333 11.13 37.38 19.34
CA LEU A 333 10.70 36.09 18.81
C LEU A 333 10.36 36.21 17.31
N ARG A 334 10.38 35.09 16.60
CA ARG A 334 9.93 35.03 15.22
C ARG A 334 8.43 34.68 15.18
N ALA A 335 7.60 35.68 14.87
CA ALA A 335 6.14 35.55 14.94
C ALA A 335 5.44 36.45 13.94
N ASP A 336 4.14 36.20 13.73
CA ASP A 336 3.24 37.14 13.09
C ASP A 336 2.78 38.18 14.13
N ARG A 337 3.14 39.47 13.92
CA ARG A 337 2.81 40.56 14.84
C ARG A 337 1.32 40.71 15.12
N GLY A 338 0.48 40.52 14.08
CA GLY A 338 -0.98 40.60 14.21
C GLY A 338 -1.55 39.53 15.09
N MET A 339 -1.07 38.28 14.91
CA MET A 339 -1.49 37.14 15.72
C MET A 339 -1.06 37.25 17.17
N ILE A 340 0.18 37.72 17.43
CA ILE A 340 0.64 37.94 18.80
C ILE A 340 -0.19 39.05 19.47
N SER A 341 -0.51 40.16 18.76
CA SER A 341 -1.44 41.16 19.26
C SER A 341 -2.80 40.60 19.65
N GLU A 342 -3.38 39.79 18.76
CA GLU A 342 -4.67 39.14 18.96
C GLU A 342 -4.65 38.16 20.15
N LEU A 343 -3.57 37.39 20.30
CA LEU A 343 -3.37 36.49 21.46
C LEU A 343 -3.36 37.27 22.77
N VAL A 344 -2.56 38.34 22.86
CA VAL A 344 -2.47 39.20 24.07
C VAL A 344 -3.84 39.83 24.37
N GLU A 345 -4.51 40.38 23.36
CA GLU A 345 -5.82 41.00 23.51
C GLU A 345 -6.86 40.03 24.03
N ASN A 346 -6.94 38.83 23.44
CA ASN A 346 -7.90 37.80 23.88
C ASN A 346 -7.66 37.36 25.33
N LEU A 347 -6.42 37.14 25.72
CA LEU A 347 -6.06 36.77 27.09
C LEU A 347 -6.43 37.89 28.08
N CYS A 348 -6.02 39.13 27.79
CA CYS A 348 -6.31 40.26 28.64
C CYS A 348 -7.81 40.60 28.73
N GLN A 349 -8.52 40.53 27.61
CA GLN A 349 -9.97 40.74 27.61
C GLN A 349 -10.69 39.69 28.44
N ASN A 350 -10.27 38.41 28.40
CA ASN A 350 -10.84 37.36 29.23
C ASN A 350 -10.52 37.63 30.72
N ALA A 351 -9.31 37.98 31.07
CA ALA A 351 -8.89 38.29 32.43
C ALA A 351 -9.70 39.49 33.03
N ILE A 352 -9.96 40.51 32.21
CA ILE A 352 -10.78 41.66 32.61
C ILE A 352 -12.27 41.29 32.72
N ARG A 353 -12.78 40.47 31.79
CA ARG A 353 -14.19 40.10 31.69
C ARG A 353 -14.67 39.21 32.83
N TYR A 354 -13.84 38.26 33.22
CA TYR A 354 -14.16 37.27 34.24
C TYR A 354 -13.55 37.59 35.60
N ASN A 355 -13.09 38.84 35.76
CA ASN A 355 -12.61 39.33 37.05
C ASN A 355 -13.78 39.74 37.98
N ASN A 356 -13.44 39.85 39.24
CA ASN A 356 -14.29 40.45 40.24
C ASN A 356 -14.25 41.98 40.17
N GLU A 357 -15.26 42.67 40.67
CA GLU A 357 -15.25 44.12 40.82
C GLU A 357 -14.15 44.55 41.81
N GLY A 358 -13.27 45.50 41.42
CA GLY A 358 -12.09 45.86 42.18
C GLY A 358 -10.93 44.87 42.05
N GLY A 359 -11.00 43.93 41.12
CA GLY A 359 -9.95 42.95 40.88
C GLY A 359 -8.75 43.48 40.10
N GLU A 360 -7.77 42.60 39.94
CA GLU A 360 -6.47 42.91 39.32
C GLU A 360 -6.11 41.93 38.22
N VAL A 361 -5.44 42.43 37.18
CA VAL A 361 -4.86 41.65 36.11
C VAL A 361 -3.40 42.02 35.95
N HIS A 362 -2.51 41.04 36.00
CA HIS A 362 -1.08 41.19 35.84
C HIS A 362 -0.63 40.58 34.53
N VAL A 363 -0.09 41.39 33.63
CA VAL A 363 0.48 40.93 32.34
C VAL A 363 1.99 41.06 32.45
N ARG A 364 2.71 39.95 32.22
CA ARG A 364 4.17 39.90 32.28
C ARG A 364 4.77 39.32 31.03
N VAL A 365 5.85 39.97 30.54
CA VAL A 365 6.71 39.49 29.47
C VAL A 365 8.12 39.32 30.02
N TYR A 366 8.68 38.13 29.94
CA TYR A 366 9.96 37.80 30.53
C TYR A 366 10.66 36.64 29.80
N TYR A 367 11.94 36.42 30.09
CA TYR A 367 12.63 35.21 29.66
C TYR A 367 12.67 34.18 30.80
N GLU A 368 12.36 32.93 30.46
CA GLU A 368 12.61 31.80 31.34
C GLU A 368 13.42 30.74 30.58
N LYS A 369 14.60 30.39 31.13
CA LYS A 369 15.53 29.39 30.49
C LYS A 369 15.86 29.70 29.04
N GLY A 370 15.85 30.98 28.64
CA GLY A 370 16.16 31.44 27.29
C GLY A 370 14.96 31.44 26.32
N GLN A 371 13.74 31.10 26.80
CA GLN A 371 12.50 31.16 26.02
C GLN A 371 11.71 32.43 26.37
N PRO A 372 11.15 33.14 25.37
CA PRO A 372 10.24 34.26 25.61
C PRO A 372 8.94 33.74 26.24
N MET A 373 8.47 34.38 27.28
CA MET A 373 7.27 34.02 28.04
C MET A 373 6.30 35.19 28.09
N LEU A 374 5.02 34.91 27.86
CA LEU A 374 3.92 35.81 28.13
C LEU A 374 3.04 35.19 29.22
N SER A 375 2.82 35.92 30.32
CA SER A 375 1.92 35.48 31.39
C SER A 375 0.83 36.52 31.63
N VAL A 376 -0.41 36.08 31.67
CA VAL A 376 -1.60 36.88 32.04
C VAL A 376 -2.24 36.21 33.23
N ALA A 377 -2.23 36.89 34.38
CA ALA A 377 -2.79 36.41 35.65
C ALA A 377 -3.88 37.35 36.14
N ASP A 378 -5.02 36.78 36.55
CA ASP A 378 -6.13 37.49 37.16
C ASP A 378 -6.48 36.90 38.54
N ASN A 379 -7.12 37.69 39.40
CA ASN A 379 -7.69 37.26 40.66
C ASN A 379 -9.22 37.15 40.64
N GLY A 380 -9.73 36.79 39.47
CA GLY A 380 -11.15 36.62 39.18
C GLY A 380 -11.81 35.36 39.71
N ILE A 381 -12.85 34.92 39.01
CA ILE A 381 -13.70 33.79 39.45
C ILE A 381 -13.01 32.45 39.41
N GLY A 382 -11.90 32.31 38.62
CA GLY A 382 -11.23 31.04 38.38
C GLY A 382 -12.07 30.03 37.61
N ILE A 383 -11.48 28.87 37.30
CA ILE A 383 -12.03 27.81 36.45
C ILE A 383 -11.97 26.47 37.18
N PRO A 384 -13.11 25.75 37.29
CA PRO A 384 -13.16 24.40 37.86
C PRO A 384 -12.28 23.43 37.10
N LYS A 385 -11.64 22.49 37.80
CA LYS A 385 -10.67 21.55 37.24
C LYS A 385 -11.24 20.69 36.10
N ASP A 386 -12.47 20.26 36.21
CA ASP A 386 -13.19 19.45 35.22
C ASP A 386 -13.50 20.20 33.92
N GLN A 387 -13.32 21.53 33.92
CA GLN A 387 -13.62 22.39 32.77
C GLN A 387 -12.39 23.02 32.13
N GLN A 388 -11.22 22.91 32.77
CA GLN A 388 -9.98 23.57 32.30
C GLN A 388 -9.50 23.11 30.93
N GLU A 389 -9.73 21.86 30.55
CA GLU A 389 -9.40 21.37 29.20
C GLU A 389 -10.41 21.86 28.15
N ARG A 390 -11.64 22.07 28.56
CA ARG A 390 -12.75 22.41 27.67
C ARG A 390 -12.87 23.90 27.34
N ILE A 391 -12.28 24.79 28.14
CA ILE A 391 -12.36 26.25 27.88
C ILE A 391 -11.74 26.68 26.55
N PHE A 392 -10.90 25.82 25.94
CA PHE A 392 -10.31 26.02 24.61
C PHE A 392 -11.18 25.45 23.47
N GLU A 393 -12.30 24.75 23.80
CA GLU A 393 -13.26 24.31 22.80
C GLU A 393 -14.04 25.51 22.25
N ARG A 394 -14.39 25.46 20.96
CA ARG A 394 -15.17 26.52 20.29
C ARG A 394 -16.56 26.65 20.91
N PHE A 395 -17.00 27.88 21.21
CA PHE A 395 -18.30 28.20 21.85
C PHE A 395 -18.45 27.67 23.27
N TYR A 396 -17.41 27.09 23.87
CA TYR A 396 -17.49 26.59 25.23
C TYR A 396 -17.50 27.75 26.24
N ARG A 397 -18.31 27.63 27.27
CA ARG A 397 -18.45 28.58 28.36
C ARG A 397 -18.77 27.84 29.65
N VAL A 398 -18.05 28.19 30.74
CA VAL A 398 -18.23 27.60 32.06
C VAL A 398 -19.66 27.86 32.59
N ASP A 399 -20.21 29.07 32.38
CA ASP A 399 -21.54 29.45 32.77
C ASP A 399 -22.25 30.22 31.64
N LYS A 400 -23.26 29.58 31.01
CA LYS A 400 -24.05 30.17 29.91
C LYS A 400 -24.95 31.31 30.36
N SER A 401 -25.34 31.38 31.62
CA SER A 401 -26.27 32.40 32.13
C SER A 401 -25.55 33.72 32.43
N ARG A 402 -24.42 33.66 33.08
CA ARG A 402 -23.56 34.80 33.40
C ARG A 402 -22.90 35.41 32.17
N SER A 403 -22.53 34.57 31.22
CA SER A 403 -21.85 34.99 29.99
C SER A 403 -22.74 35.73 29.00
N LYS A 404 -24.09 35.59 29.09
CA LYS A 404 -25.03 36.45 28.33
C LYS A 404 -24.94 37.90 28.75
N GLN A 405 -24.72 38.17 30.02
CA GLN A 405 -24.56 39.54 30.55
C GLN A 405 -23.17 40.13 30.27
N THR A 406 -22.16 39.29 30.20
CA THR A 406 -20.76 39.74 29.99
C THR A 406 -20.37 39.85 28.51
N GLY A 407 -21.15 39.31 27.56
CA GLY A 407 -20.99 39.53 26.12
C GLY A 407 -19.90 38.70 25.42
N GLY A 408 -19.42 37.60 26.01
CA GLY A 408 -18.40 36.72 25.38
C GLY A 408 -18.91 35.87 24.21
N THR A 409 -18.13 35.68 23.19
CA THR A 409 -18.42 34.80 22.02
C THR A 409 -18.14 33.33 22.29
N GLY A 410 -17.21 33.03 23.22
CA GLY A 410 -16.72 31.68 23.48
C GLY A 410 -15.72 31.17 22.40
N LEU A 411 -15.20 32.09 21.57
CA LEU A 411 -14.23 31.77 20.53
C LEU A 411 -12.83 32.27 20.86
N GLY A 412 -12.67 33.30 21.74
CA GLY A 412 -11.37 33.93 22.00
C GLY A 412 -10.28 32.97 22.49
N LEU A 413 -10.58 32.05 23.42
CA LEU A 413 -9.59 31.05 23.89
C LEU A 413 -9.30 29.96 22.84
N ALA A 414 -10.27 29.64 21.97
CA ALA A 414 -10.03 28.76 20.83
C ALA A 414 -9.06 29.43 19.82
N ILE A 415 -9.22 30.73 19.57
CA ILE A 415 -8.29 31.52 18.74
C ILE A 415 -6.90 31.54 19.39
N VAL A 416 -6.79 31.80 20.71
CA VAL A 416 -5.51 31.76 21.46
C VAL A 416 -4.83 30.42 21.26
N LYS A 417 -5.52 29.31 21.47
CA LYS A 417 -4.96 27.96 21.28
C LYS A 417 -4.43 27.77 19.86
N HIS A 418 -5.18 28.18 18.85
CA HIS A 418 -4.76 28.04 17.46
C HIS A 418 -3.51 28.89 17.12
N ILE A 419 -3.47 30.12 17.61
CA ILE A 419 -2.27 30.98 17.46
C ILE A 419 -1.04 30.36 18.13
N VAL A 420 -1.20 29.78 19.33
CA VAL A 420 -0.13 29.09 20.05
C VAL A 420 0.38 27.90 19.24
N GLU A 421 -0.53 27.07 18.68
CA GLU A 421 -0.19 25.94 17.82
C GLU A 421 0.55 26.35 16.54
N LEU A 422 0.13 27.45 15.89
CA LEU A 422 0.79 27.98 14.69
C LEU A 422 2.21 28.54 14.94
N HIS A 423 2.51 28.94 16.17
CA HIS A 423 3.81 29.44 16.57
C HIS A 423 4.69 28.40 17.26
N ASP A 424 4.30 27.09 17.23
CA ASP A 424 4.98 26.00 17.95
C ASP A 424 5.22 26.30 19.44
N ALA A 425 4.36 27.16 20.02
CA ALA A 425 4.44 27.59 21.40
C ALA A 425 3.67 26.65 22.34
N VAL A 426 3.95 26.74 23.64
CA VAL A 426 3.30 25.90 24.66
C VAL A 426 2.46 26.76 25.59
N LEU A 427 1.20 26.36 25.79
CA LEU A 427 0.27 27.05 26.68
C LEU A 427 0.13 26.28 28.00
N HIS A 428 0.34 27.00 29.12
CA HIS A 428 0.11 26.49 30.47
C HIS A 428 -1.04 27.25 31.14
N LEU A 429 -1.95 26.52 31.78
CA LEU A 429 -3.09 27.04 32.50
C LEU A 429 -3.02 26.62 33.97
N GLU A 430 -3.08 27.60 34.86
CA GLU A 430 -3.22 27.39 36.31
C GLU A 430 -4.46 28.15 36.76
N SER A 431 -5.44 27.48 37.33
CA SER A 431 -6.64 28.16 37.80
C SER A 431 -7.26 27.41 38.97
N GLU A 432 -7.80 28.17 39.91
CA GLU A 432 -8.56 27.65 41.06
C GLU A 432 -9.82 28.49 41.28
N PRO A 433 -10.99 27.89 41.45
CA PRO A 433 -12.22 28.62 41.70
C PRO A 433 -12.10 29.60 42.87
N GLY A 434 -12.43 30.88 42.64
CA GLY A 434 -12.39 31.95 43.62
C GLY A 434 -10.97 32.54 43.88
N LYS A 435 -9.91 32.00 43.23
CA LYS A 435 -8.56 32.54 43.37
C LYS A 435 -8.02 33.20 42.09
N GLY A 436 -8.65 32.95 40.97
CA GLY A 436 -8.30 33.50 39.69
C GLY A 436 -7.68 32.52 38.73
N THR A 437 -7.14 33.02 37.60
CA THR A 437 -6.57 32.27 36.51
C THR A 437 -5.25 32.85 36.06
N THR A 438 -4.26 32.01 35.79
CA THR A 438 -3.01 32.36 35.14
C THR A 438 -2.87 31.54 33.87
N ILE A 439 -2.70 32.24 32.74
CA ILE A 439 -2.37 31.62 31.45
C ILE A 439 -0.99 32.09 31.06
N THR A 440 -0.09 31.14 30.80
CA THR A 440 1.29 31.42 30.39
C THR A 440 1.57 30.77 29.04
N VAL A 441 2.13 31.52 28.11
CA VAL A 441 2.55 31.05 26.78
C VAL A 441 4.07 31.10 26.70
N ALA A 442 4.72 30.00 26.39
CA ALA A 442 6.15 29.85 26.17
C ALA A 442 6.39 29.69 24.64
N PHE A 443 7.15 30.62 24.05
CA PHE A 443 7.46 30.66 22.63
C PHE A 443 8.80 30.02 22.28
#